data_9ff5af6a8713395dc2c70ca055272345
#
_entry.id   9ff5af6a8713395dc2c70ca055272345
#
_cell.length_a   1.000
_cell.length_b   1.000
_cell.length_c   1.000
_cell.angle_alpha   90.00
_cell.angle_beta   90.00
_cell.angle_gamma   90.00
#
_symmetry.space_group_name_H-M   'P 1'
#
loop_
_entity.id
_entity.type
_entity.pdbx_description
1 polymer ?
#
loop_
_entity_poly.entity_id
_entity_poly.type
_entity_poly.pdbx_seq_one_letter_code
_entity_poly.pdbx_strand_id
1 'polypeptide(L)'
;LAKYQYHSAAAANLRAAATKLGVARERILFADKTESLVDHIRRLSLAAAFLDTHTYNAHTLAVDALWAGAPLVSLPGTALAQCVSASLLAAEGLGATLARTLDDYVAITEALVRSGGGGAERLRARFARVREGATGGEGVFDCAAFAARLKRALATSAEAALAGSPSGGGGGGGGLASAHLLVAGHSGRATPVARGEGVPAL
;
A
#
# COMPACT_ATOMS: atom_id res chain seq x y z
N LEU A 1 -19.16 12.74 -24.10
CA LEU A 1 -18.53 12.01 -22.98
C LEU A 1 -17.92 10.74 -23.58
N ALA A 2 -16.59 10.77 -23.84
CA ALA A 2 -15.88 9.58 -24.28
C ALA A 2 -15.96 8.55 -23.14
N LYS A 3 -16.76 7.50 -23.35
CA LYS A 3 -16.68 6.29 -22.51
C LYS A 3 -15.23 5.83 -22.57
N TYR A 4 -14.56 5.75 -21.43
CA TYR A 4 -13.29 5.06 -21.32
C TYR A 4 -13.57 3.59 -21.67
N GLN A 5 -13.53 3.29 -22.97
CA GLN A 5 -13.45 1.91 -23.38
C GLN A 5 -12.06 1.45 -22.95
N TYR A 6 -12.01 0.57 -21.95
CA TYR A 6 -10.82 -0.26 -21.76
C TYR A 6 -10.43 -0.74 -23.16
N HIS A 7 -9.20 -0.47 -23.55
CA HIS A 7 -8.73 -0.81 -24.89
C HIS A 7 -9.17 -2.25 -25.17
N SER A 8 -10.04 -2.42 -26.14
CA SER A 8 -10.63 -3.73 -26.46
C SER A 8 -9.55 -4.81 -26.67
N ALA A 9 -8.38 -4.40 -27.15
CA ALA A 9 -7.19 -5.23 -27.28
C ALA A 9 -6.62 -5.71 -25.93
N ALA A 10 -6.50 -4.82 -24.93
CA ALA A 10 -5.98 -5.23 -23.60
C ALA A 10 -6.90 -6.24 -22.93
N ALA A 11 -8.22 -6.00 -22.97
CA ALA A 11 -9.20 -6.94 -22.42
C ALA A 11 -9.18 -8.28 -23.16
N ALA A 12 -9.06 -8.26 -24.50
CA ALA A 12 -8.94 -9.47 -25.30
C ALA A 12 -7.66 -10.27 -24.96
N ASN A 13 -6.53 -9.58 -24.80
CA ASN A 13 -5.24 -10.19 -24.46
C ASN A 13 -5.27 -10.81 -23.06
N LEU A 14 -5.85 -10.12 -22.06
CA LEU A 14 -5.98 -10.64 -20.70
C LEU A 14 -6.88 -11.89 -20.65
N ARG A 15 -8.01 -11.87 -21.36
CA ARG A 15 -8.86 -13.05 -21.48
C ARG A 15 -8.17 -14.22 -22.17
N ALA A 16 -7.41 -13.93 -23.24
CA ALA A 16 -6.66 -14.96 -23.95
C ALA A 16 -5.54 -15.56 -23.06
N ALA A 17 -4.84 -14.74 -22.29
CA ALA A 17 -3.84 -15.20 -21.34
C ALA A 17 -4.47 -16.08 -20.23
N ALA A 18 -5.60 -15.65 -19.67
CA ALA A 18 -6.33 -16.41 -18.65
C ALA A 18 -6.82 -17.77 -19.19
N THR A 19 -7.32 -17.80 -20.43
CA THR A 19 -7.76 -19.05 -21.07
C THR A 19 -6.61 -20.04 -21.27
N LYS A 20 -5.40 -19.56 -21.62
CA LYS A 20 -4.20 -20.41 -21.70
C LYS A 20 -3.83 -21.04 -20.36
N LEU A 21 -4.19 -20.38 -19.25
CA LEU A 21 -3.98 -20.87 -17.88
C LEU A 21 -5.19 -21.65 -17.33
N GLY A 22 -6.13 -22.04 -18.19
CA GLY A 22 -7.32 -22.84 -17.80
C GLY A 22 -8.45 -22.04 -17.14
N VAL A 23 -8.38 -20.70 -17.16
CA VAL A 23 -9.48 -19.86 -16.65
C VAL A 23 -10.45 -19.53 -17.78
N ALA A 24 -11.74 -19.89 -17.60
CA ALA A 24 -12.77 -19.61 -18.57
C ALA A 24 -12.89 -18.09 -18.81
N ARG A 25 -13.01 -17.70 -20.08
CA ARG A 25 -13.03 -16.31 -20.52
C ARG A 25 -14.10 -15.47 -19.81
N GLU A 26 -15.25 -16.07 -19.54
CA GLU A 26 -16.43 -15.45 -18.92
C GLU A 26 -16.19 -15.11 -17.44
N ARG A 27 -15.17 -15.71 -16.82
CA ARG A 27 -14.77 -15.41 -15.43
C ARG A 27 -13.94 -14.12 -15.33
N ILE A 28 -13.45 -13.61 -16.43
CA ILE A 28 -12.71 -12.33 -16.47
C ILE A 28 -13.69 -11.22 -16.85
N LEU A 29 -14.15 -10.51 -15.83
CA LEU A 29 -15.07 -9.39 -15.97
C LEU A 29 -14.29 -8.06 -15.95
N PHE A 30 -14.64 -7.17 -16.86
CA PHE A 30 -14.15 -5.79 -16.86
C PHE A 30 -15.29 -4.88 -16.42
N ALA A 31 -15.13 -4.29 -15.26
CA ALA A 31 -16.13 -3.37 -14.72
C ALA A 31 -16.02 -2.00 -15.37
N ASP A 32 -17.14 -1.41 -15.74
CA ASP A 32 -17.19 -0.04 -16.24
C ASP A 32 -16.76 0.97 -15.16
N LYS A 33 -16.32 2.15 -15.59
CA LYS A 33 -16.07 3.25 -14.67
C LYS A 33 -17.37 3.65 -13.97
N THR A 34 -17.33 3.75 -12.65
CA THR A 34 -18.45 4.31 -11.88
C THR A 34 -18.51 5.83 -12.04
N GLU A 35 -19.70 6.42 -11.98
CA GLU A 35 -19.87 7.86 -12.08
C GLU A 35 -19.57 8.58 -10.77
N SER A 36 -19.77 7.90 -9.64
CA SER A 36 -19.53 8.46 -8.31
C SER A 36 -18.47 7.68 -7.52
N LEU A 37 -17.76 8.38 -6.62
CA LEU A 37 -16.84 7.75 -5.65
C LEU A 37 -17.59 6.79 -4.73
N VAL A 38 -18.82 7.12 -4.35
CA VAL A 38 -19.65 6.27 -3.48
C VAL A 38 -19.88 4.90 -4.12
N ASP A 39 -20.24 4.87 -5.41
CA ASP A 39 -20.48 3.63 -6.13
C ASP A 39 -19.17 2.86 -6.36
N HIS A 40 -18.05 3.56 -6.54
CA HIS A 40 -16.74 2.96 -6.58
C HIS A 40 -16.41 2.22 -5.29
N ILE A 41 -16.55 2.87 -4.14
CA ILE A 41 -16.31 2.29 -2.82
C ILE A 41 -17.28 1.12 -2.54
N ARG A 42 -18.56 1.27 -2.85
CA ARG A 42 -19.54 0.18 -2.73
C ARG A 42 -19.15 -1.04 -3.56
N ARG A 43 -18.69 -0.83 -4.79
CA ARG A 43 -18.22 -1.92 -5.63
C ARG A 43 -17.01 -2.63 -5.04
N LEU A 44 -16.04 -1.89 -4.50
CA LEU A 44 -14.86 -2.47 -3.85
C LEU A 44 -15.25 -3.30 -2.62
N SER A 45 -16.25 -2.89 -1.86
CA SER A 45 -16.71 -3.64 -0.67
C SER A 45 -17.31 -5.02 -1.00
N LEU A 46 -17.66 -5.28 -2.26
CA LEU A 46 -18.15 -6.59 -2.72
C LEU A 46 -17.00 -7.58 -2.98
N ALA A 47 -15.77 -7.12 -3.02
CA ALA A 47 -14.63 -7.97 -3.35
C ALA A 47 -14.30 -8.91 -2.19
N ALA A 48 -14.12 -10.19 -2.49
CA ALA A 48 -13.61 -11.17 -1.53
C ALA A 48 -12.14 -10.88 -1.14
N ALA A 49 -11.36 -10.35 -2.09
CA ALA A 49 -10.03 -9.83 -1.88
C ALA A 49 -9.71 -8.81 -2.98
N PHE A 50 -8.93 -7.79 -2.65
CA PHE A 50 -8.31 -6.88 -3.60
C PHE A 50 -6.88 -7.35 -3.83
N LEU A 51 -6.58 -7.73 -5.07
CA LEU A 51 -5.27 -8.24 -5.46
C LEU A 51 -4.42 -7.10 -6.01
N ASP A 52 -3.42 -6.70 -5.23
CA ASP A 52 -2.50 -5.64 -5.64
C ASP A 52 -1.50 -6.13 -6.70
N THR A 53 -1.10 -5.24 -7.59
CA THR A 53 -0.15 -5.57 -8.65
C THR A 53 1.29 -5.40 -8.18
N HIS A 54 2.12 -6.44 -8.34
CA HIS A 54 3.49 -6.47 -7.83
C HIS A 54 4.40 -5.40 -8.46
N THR A 55 4.29 -5.16 -9.78
CA THR A 55 5.20 -4.26 -10.49
C THR A 55 4.92 -2.78 -10.20
N TYR A 56 3.67 -2.45 -9.96
CA TYR A 56 3.20 -1.12 -9.62
C TYR A 56 1.97 -1.26 -8.72
N ASN A 57 2.12 -0.88 -7.46
CA ASN A 57 1.03 -1.02 -6.49
C ASN A 57 -0.15 -0.09 -6.78
N ALA A 58 -1.28 -0.43 -6.21
CA ALA A 58 -2.56 0.26 -6.40
C ALA A 58 -2.70 1.54 -5.57
N HIS A 59 -1.68 2.28 -5.32
CA HIS A 59 -1.62 3.56 -4.59
C HIS A 59 -2.98 4.07 -4.04
N THR A 60 -3.65 5.00 -4.77
CA THR A 60 -4.97 5.54 -4.38
C THR A 60 -6.03 4.45 -4.29
N LEU A 61 -6.01 3.47 -5.21
CA LEU A 61 -6.97 2.37 -5.18
C LEU A 61 -6.78 1.45 -3.98
N ALA A 62 -5.56 1.35 -3.43
CA ALA A 62 -5.33 0.61 -2.18
C ALA A 62 -5.97 1.33 -0.98
N VAL A 63 -5.90 2.66 -0.94
CA VAL A 63 -6.60 3.48 0.06
C VAL A 63 -8.11 3.29 -0.06
N ASP A 64 -8.65 3.34 -1.28
CA ASP A 64 -10.08 3.12 -1.54
C ASP A 64 -10.52 1.70 -1.11
N ALA A 65 -9.69 0.68 -1.37
CA ALA A 65 -9.96 -0.69 -0.95
C ALA A 65 -10.00 -0.82 0.58
N LEU A 66 -9.03 -0.22 1.29
CA LEU A 66 -9.01 -0.18 2.75
C LEU A 66 -10.25 0.54 3.31
N TRP A 67 -10.62 1.70 2.73
CA TRP A 67 -11.82 2.43 3.10
C TRP A 67 -13.10 1.63 2.89
N ALA A 68 -13.15 0.85 1.81
CA ALA A 68 -14.26 -0.06 1.51
C ALA A 68 -14.31 -1.29 2.44
N GLY A 69 -13.27 -1.55 3.22
CA GLY A 69 -13.12 -2.76 4.02
C GLY A 69 -12.80 -4.02 3.20
N ALA A 70 -12.33 -3.84 1.96
CA ALA A 70 -11.92 -4.95 1.10
C ALA A 70 -10.54 -5.49 1.54
N PRO A 71 -10.41 -6.80 1.80
CA PRO A 71 -9.11 -7.39 2.15
C PRO A 71 -8.09 -7.18 1.03
N LEU A 72 -7.04 -6.44 1.33
CA LEU A 72 -5.96 -6.12 0.39
C LEU A 72 -4.81 -7.11 0.57
N VAL A 73 -4.38 -7.77 -0.50
CA VAL A 73 -3.19 -8.63 -0.54
C VAL A 73 -2.14 -7.96 -1.40
N SER A 74 -0.93 -7.80 -0.89
CA SER A 74 0.16 -7.15 -1.63
C SER A 74 1.46 -7.95 -1.51
N LEU A 75 2.22 -7.95 -2.60
CA LEU A 75 3.59 -8.46 -2.66
C LEU A 75 4.50 -7.25 -2.94
N PRO A 76 5.20 -6.72 -1.90
CA PRO A 76 6.05 -5.55 -2.07
C PRO A 76 7.30 -5.87 -2.91
N GLY A 77 7.82 -4.86 -3.56
CA GLY A 77 9.12 -4.90 -4.24
C GLY A 77 10.12 -3.96 -3.58
N THR A 78 11.11 -3.52 -4.34
CA THR A 78 12.21 -2.66 -3.84
C THR A 78 12.06 -1.18 -4.22
N ALA A 79 11.24 -0.88 -5.20
CA ALA A 79 10.98 0.50 -5.62
C ALA A 79 9.80 1.11 -4.85
N LEU A 80 9.81 2.44 -4.69
CA LEU A 80 8.74 3.17 -4.02
C LEU A 80 7.34 2.78 -4.54
N ALA A 81 7.19 2.72 -5.87
CA ALA A 81 5.93 2.37 -6.50
C ALA A 81 5.45 0.93 -6.21
N GLN A 82 6.33 0.08 -5.68
CA GLN A 82 6.06 -1.32 -5.32
C GLN A 82 5.85 -1.51 -3.81
N CYS A 83 5.96 -0.46 -3.00
CA CYS A 83 5.91 -0.54 -1.54
C CYS A 83 4.73 0.22 -0.92
N VAL A 84 3.93 0.92 -1.73
CA VAL A 84 2.86 1.79 -1.21
C VAL A 84 1.80 1.00 -0.46
N SER A 85 1.28 -0.07 -1.05
CA SER A 85 0.28 -0.91 -0.38
C SER A 85 0.83 -1.59 0.87
N ALA A 86 2.12 -1.99 0.84
CA ALA A 86 2.77 -2.56 2.01
C ALA A 86 2.85 -1.55 3.18
N SER A 87 3.18 -0.29 2.89
CA SER A 87 3.22 0.76 3.91
C SER A 87 1.85 1.03 4.52
N LEU A 88 0.79 1.02 3.71
CA LEU A 88 -0.59 1.17 4.18
C LEU A 88 -1.01 0.01 5.09
N LEU A 89 -0.75 -1.24 4.65
CA LEU A 89 -1.07 -2.43 5.42
C LEU A 89 -0.30 -2.48 6.75
N ALA A 90 0.98 -2.09 6.73
CA ALA A 90 1.79 -2.02 7.94
C ALA A 90 1.27 -0.97 8.93
N ALA A 91 0.88 0.23 8.44
CA ALA A 91 0.32 1.28 9.27
C ALA A 91 -1.00 0.87 9.95
N GLU A 92 -1.79 0.02 9.29
CA GLU A 92 -3.03 -0.52 9.85
C GLU A 92 -2.84 -1.82 10.66
N GLY A 93 -1.61 -2.28 10.83
CA GLY A 93 -1.32 -3.56 11.49
C GLY A 93 -1.87 -4.78 10.74
N LEU A 94 -2.04 -4.68 9.43
CA LEU A 94 -2.60 -5.71 8.54
C LEU A 94 -1.51 -6.54 7.86
N GLY A 95 -0.33 -6.66 8.46
CA GLY A 95 0.82 -7.37 7.91
C GLY A 95 0.57 -8.84 7.55
N ALA A 96 -0.49 -9.45 8.06
CA ALA A 96 -0.88 -10.83 7.70
C ALA A 96 -1.27 -10.99 6.21
N THR A 97 -1.49 -9.91 5.48
CA THR A 97 -1.78 -9.92 4.04
C THR A 97 -0.62 -9.39 3.18
N LEU A 98 0.54 -9.19 3.80
CA LEU A 98 1.80 -8.93 3.10
C LEU A 98 2.47 -10.25 2.74
N ALA A 99 2.54 -10.53 1.46
CA ALA A 99 3.24 -11.68 0.91
C ALA A 99 4.75 -11.40 0.82
N ARG A 100 5.57 -12.43 1.00
CA ARG A 100 7.02 -12.39 0.81
C ARG A 100 7.44 -12.97 -0.53
N THR A 101 6.64 -13.87 -1.04
CA THR A 101 6.84 -14.56 -2.32
C THR A 101 5.53 -14.60 -3.10
N LEU A 102 5.60 -14.96 -4.38
CA LEU A 102 4.40 -15.16 -5.19
C LEU A 102 3.55 -16.32 -4.65
N ASP A 103 4.19 -17.37 -4.11
CA ASP A 103 3.49 -18.50 -3.50
C ASP A 103 2.73 -18.07 -2.24
N ASP A 104 3.35 -17.22 -1.39
CA ASP A 104 2.65 -16.60 -0.25
C ASP A 104 1.45 -15.77 -0.72
N TYR A 105 1.63 -14.97 -1.79
CA TYR A 105 0.57 -14.15 -2.34
C TYR A 105 -0.65 -14.99 -2.77
N VAL A 106 -0.40 -16.11 -3.43
CA VAL A 106 -1.44 -17.07 -3.82
C VAL A 106 -2.08 -17.70 -2.58
N ALA A 107 -1.27 -18.21 -1.65
CA ALA A 107 -1.76 -18.88 -0.45
C ALA A 107 -2.62 -17.96 0.44
N ILE A 108 -2.19 -16.71 0.65
CA ILE A 108 -2.97 -15.70 1.40
C ILE A 108 -4.28 -15.41 0.67
N THR A 109 -4.24 -15.23 -0.64
CA THR A 109 -5.43 -14.99 -1.46
C THR A 109 -6.42 -16.13 -1.35
N GLU A 110 -5.96 -17.36 -1.50
CA GLU A 110 -6.80 -18.55 -1.37
C GLU A 110 -7.43 -18.66 0.02
N ALA A 111 -6.67 -18.40 1.07
CA ALA A 111 -7.18 -18.42 2.44
C ALA A 111 -8.29 -17.37 2.67
N LEU A 112 -8.17 -16.19 2.06
CA LEU A 112 -9.19 -15.15 2.13
C LEU A 112 -10.46 -15.50 1.35
N VAL A 113 -10.30 -16.13 0.18
CA VAL A 113 -11.43 -16.45 -0.72
C VAL A 113 -12.15 -17.73 -0.30
N ARG A 114 -11.43 -18.74 0.14
CA ARG A 114 -11.99 -19.99 0.66
C ARG A 114 -12.58 -19.76 2.05
N SER A 115 -13.64 -18.99 2.12
CA SER A 115 -14.32 -18.66 3.38
C SER A 115 -14.93 -19.89 4.04
N GLY A 116 -14.22 -20.45 4.97
CA GLY A 116 -14.64 -21.56 5.83
C GLY A 116 -13.85 -21.61 7.12
N GLY A 117 -12.80 -20.81 7.26
CA GLY A 117 -11.96 -20.79 8.45
C GLY A 117 -12.05 -19.46 9.22
N GLY A 118 -12.25 -19.50 10.53
CA GLY A 118 -12.38 -18.32 11.39
C GLY A 118 -11.23 -17.30 11.31
N GLY A 119 -10.11 -17.65 10.64
CA GLY A 119 -9.00 -16.74 10.36
C GLY A 119 -9.31 -15.70 9.30
N ALA A 120 -9.87 -16.14 8.17
CA ALA A 120 -10.24 -15.24 7.07
C ALA A 120 -11.36 -14.28 7.49
N GLU A 121 -12.34 -14.77 8.25
CA GLU A 121 -13.43 -13.94 8.78
C GLU A 121 -12.91 -12.87 9.75
N ARG A 122 -12.03 -13.25 10.69
CA ARG A 122 -11.40 -12.28 11.60
C ARG A 122 -10.59 -11.23 10.84
N LEU A 123 -9.91 -11.62 9.77
CA LEU A 123 -9.12 -10.69 8.96
C LEU A 123 -10.03 -9.71 8.21
N ARG A 124 -11.11 -10.19 7.59
CA ARG A 124 -12.13 -9.34 6.96
C ARG A 124 -12.76 -8.36 7.95
N ALA A 125 -13.13 -8.83 9.14
CA ALA A 125 -13.65 -7.97 10.19
C ALA A 125 -12.64 -6.88 10.61
N ARG A 126 -11.34 -7.19 10.56
CA ARG A 126 -10.28 -6.19 10.79
C ARG A 126 -10.26 -5.13 9.68
N PHE A 127 -10.30 -5.53 8.42
CA PHE A 127 -10.37 -4.59 7.30
C PHE A 127 -11.61 -3.70 7.38
N ALA A 128 -12.75 -4.25 7.74
CA ALA A 128 -14.00 -3.48 7.87
C ALA A 128 -13.89 -2.38 8.94
N ARG A 129 -13.08 -2.57 9.99
CA ARG A 129 -12.88 -1.59 11.07
C ARG A 129 -11.80 -0.54 10.81
N VAL A 130 -11.01 -0.66 9.74
CA VAL A 130 -9.93 0.29 9.42
C VAL A 130 -10.47 1.71 9.31
N ARG A 131 -11.58 1.89 8.60
CA ARG A 131 -12.26 3.18 8.42
C ARG A 131 -12.70 3.83 9.74
N GLU A 132 -13.05 3.02 10.73
CA GLU A 132 -13.56 3.48 12.02
C GLU A 132 -12.43 3.85 12.99
N GLY A 133 -11.17 3.74 12.58
CA GLY A 133 -10.01 3.94 13.45
C GLY A 133 -9.91 2.90 14.57
N ALA A 134 -10.68 1.81 14.47
CA ALA A 134 -10.81 0.80 15.52
C ALA A 134 -9.71 -0.28 15.49
N THR A 135 -8.69 -0.08 14.68
CA THR A 135 -7.55 -1.04 14.54
C THR A 135 -6.49 -0.89 15.62
N GLY A 136 -6.75 -0.06 16.63
CA GLY A 136 -5.93 0.04 17.84
C GLY A 136 -4.66 0.88 17.69
N GLY A 137 -4.60 1.72 16.69
CA GLY A 137 -3.44 2.56 16.41
C GLY A 137 -3.77 3.79 15.59
N GLU A 138 -2.76 4.56 15.33
CA GLU A 138 -2.77 5.75 14.52
C GLU A 138 -2.89 5.37 13.02
N GLY A 139 -4.08 4.92 12.61
CA GLY A 139 -4.35 4.42 11.26
C GLY A 139 -4.13 5.45 10.16
N VAL A 140 -4.15 4.99 8.90
CA VAL A 140 -3.95 5.85 7.70
C VAL A 140 -5.07 6.89 7.53
N PHE A 141 -6.24 6.67 8.14
CA PHE A 141 -7.37 7.59 8.10
C PHE A 141 -7.44 8.53 9.32
N ASP A 142 -6.51 8.42 10.26
CA ASP A 142 -6.38 9.36 11.38
C ASP A 142 -5.59 10.60 10.94
N CYS A 143 -6.31 11.63 10.52
CA CYS A 143 -5.71 12.89 10.07
C CYS A 143 -4.92 13.60 11.17
N ALA A 144 -5.32 13.47 12.43
CA ALA A 144 -4.62 14.13 13.55
C ALA A 144 -3.28 13.44 13.83
N ALA A 145 -3.27 12.12 13.87
CA ALA A 145 -2.06 11.32 14.00
C ALA A 145 -1.11 11.53 12.79
N PHE A 146 -1.65 11.57 11.58
CA PHE A 146 -0.86 11.89 10.38
C PHE A 146 -0.21 13.26 10.49
N ALA A 147 -0.95 14.31 10.84
CA ALA A 147 -0.43 15.66 10.99
C ALA A 147 0.67 15.73 12.06
N ALA A 148 0.50 15.05 13.19
CA ALA A 148 1.51 14.98 14.24
C ALA A 148 2.80 14.28 13.76
N ARG A 149 2.68 13.17 13.02
CA ARG A 149 3.84 12.47 12.42
C ARG A 149 4.54 13.33 11.39
N LEU A 150 3.80 13.97 10.50
CA LEU A 150 4.35 14.89 9.49
C LEU A 150 5.10 16.04 10.13
N LYS A 151 4.51 16.68 11.17
CA LYS A 151 5.17 17.76 11.91
C LYS A 151 6.50 17.31 12.52
N ARG A 152 6.54 16.11 13.14
CA ARG A 152 7.79 15.56 13.68
C ARG A 152 8.82 15.31 12.59
N ALA A 153 8.41 14.69 11.47
CA ALA A 153 9.29 14.41 10.35
C ALA A 153 9.92 15.68 9.79
N LEU A 154 9.12 16.74 9.59
CA LEU A 154 9.60 18.03 9.11
C LEU A 154 10.55 18.70 10.11
N ALA A 155 10.23 18.69 11.41
CA ALA A 155 11.10 19.26 12.44
C ALA A 155 12.46 18.54 12.47
N THR A 156 12.46 17.21 12.49
CA THR A 156 13.72 16.42 12.49
C THR A 156 14.52 16.61 11.20
N SER A 157 13.84 16.74 10.05
CA SER A 157 14.53 17.04 8.78
C SER A 157 15.17 18.43 8.79
N ALA A 158 14.50 19.42 9.35
CA ALA A 158 15.05 20.78 9.49
C ALA A 158 16.24 20.79 10.45
N GLU A 159 16.14 20.14 11.61
CA GLU A 159 17.24 20.01 12.57
C GLU A 159 18.47 19.32 11.93
N ALA A 160 18.27 18.24 11.17
CA ALA A 160 19.32 17.53 10.48
C ALA A 160 19.99 18.41 9.39
N ALA A 161 19.20 19.20 8.65
CA ALA A 161 19.71 20.10 7.64
C ALA A 161 20.54 21.24 8.27
N LEU A 162 20.11 21.79 9.40
CA LEU A 162 20.82 22.82 10.13
C LEU A 162 22.11 22.29 10.76
N ALA A 163 22.10 21.10 11.31
CA ALA A 163 23.27 20.48 11.91
C ALA A 163 24.33 20.05 10.87
N GLY A 164 23.90 19.74 9.65
CA GLY A 164 24.78 19.33 8.54
C GLY A 164 25.31 20.49 7.71
N SER A 165 24.94 21.76 7.99
CA SER A 165 25.50 22.92 7.33
C SER A 165 26.84 23.23 7.95
N PRO A 166 27.97 23.04 7.25
CA PRO A 166 29.28 23.50 7.77
C PRO A 166 29.24 25.03 7.86
N SER A 167 29.37 25.54 9.05
CA SER A 167 29.60 26.96 9.27
C SER A 167 30.94 27.34 8.65
N GLY A 168 30.90 27.97 7.49
CA GLY A 168 31.97 28.82 6.99
C GLY A 168 33.07 28.18 6.13
N GLY A 169 33.16 28.62 4.90
CA GLY A 169 34.40 28.74 4.15
C GLY A 169 34.66 27.74 3.03
N GLY A 170 34.55 28.20 1.79
CA GLY A 170 35.32 27.67 0.67
C GLY A 170 34.63 26.72 -0.29
N GLY A 171 34.31 27.22 -1.45
CA GLY A 171 33.95 26.65 -2.73
C GLY A 171 34.13 25.14 -2.95
N GLY A 172 33.06 24.50 -3.30
CA GLY A 172 33.07 23.15 -3.79
C GLY A 172 31.62 22.61 -3.80
N GLY A 173 31.06 22.33 -4.97
CA GLY A 173 29.69 21.86 -5.15
C GLY A 173 29.35 20.62 -4.34
N GLY A 174 28.93 20.87 -3.12
CA GLY A 174 28.42 19.86 -2.21
C GLY A 174 26.98 19.54 -2.58
N GLY A 175 26.78 18.46 -3.32
CA GLY A 175 25.45 17.86 -3.49
C GLY A 175 24.85 17.61 -2.11
N LEU A 176 23.59 18.01 -1.93
CA LEU A 176 22.75 17.69 -0.79
C LEU A 176 22.90 16.20 -0.46
N ALA A 177 23.56 15.91 0.64
CA ALA A 177 23.63 14.57 1.15
C ALA A 177 22.19 14.14 1.46
N SER A 178 21.64 13.24 0.66
CA SER A 178 20.32 12.63 0.91
C SER A 178 20.40 11.87 2.23
N ALA A 179 19.90 12.46 3.30
CA ALA A 179 19.67 11.78 4.54
C ALA A 179 18.32 11.08 4.45
N HIS A 180 18.30 9.76 4.59
CA HIS A 180 17.08 9.01 4.76
C HIS A 180 16.65 9.17 6.21
N LEU A 181 15.48 9.77 6.38
CA LEU A 181 14.87 9.93 7.70
C LEU A 181 13.82 8.86 7.92
N LEU A 182 14.05 7.98 8.89
CA LEU A 182 13.05 7.03 9.36
C LEU A 182 12.34 7.62 10.58
N VAL A 183 11.04 7.89 10.48
CA VAL A 183 10.22 8.35 11.61
C VAL A 183 9.44 7.16 12.17
N ALA A 184 9.84 6.68 13.34
CA ALA A 184 9.12 5.61 14.01
C ALA A 184 7.74 6.08 14.52
N GLY A 185 6.70 5.26 14.29
CA GLY A 185 5.31 5.59 14.61
C GLY A 185 4.98 5.69 16.09
N HIS A 186 5.64 4.94 16.97
CA HIS A 186 5.37 4.91 18.42
C HIS A 186 6.61 5.28 19.23
N SER A 187 6.52 6.31 20.06
CA SER A 187 7.43 6.69 21.16
C SER A 187 8.97 6.66 20.91
N GLY A 188 9.42 6.41 19.69
CA GLY A 188 10.83 6.36 19.34
C GLY A 188 11.36 7.70 18.87
N ARG A 189 12.57 8.08 19.33
CA ARG A 189 13.33 9.19 18.74
C ARG A 189 13.69 8.81 17.31
N ALA A 190 13.53 9.74 16.37
CA ALA A 190 14.06 9.58 15.02
C ALA A 190 15.59 9.48 15.10
N THR A 191 16.16 8.41 14.55
CA THR A 191 17.63 8.29 14.41
C THR A 191 17.97 8.47 12.95
N PRO A 192 18.95 9.34 12.61
CA PRO A 192 19.45 9.42 11.25
C PRO A 192 20.18 8.11 10.91
N VAL A 193 19.82 7.51 9.78
CA VAL A 193 20.54 6.34 9.27
C VAL A 193 21.80 6.85 8.56
N ALA A 194 22.97 6.49 9.10
CA ALA A 194 24.25 6.80 8.46
C ALA A 194 24.37 6.06 7.11
N ARG A 195 24.96 6.73 6.11
CA ARG A 195 25.28 6.10 4.82
C ARG A 195 26.20 4.91 5.05
N GLY A 196 25.83 3.74 4.55
CA GLY A 196 26.76 2.63 4.38
C GLY A 196 26.32 1.29 4.90
N GLU A 197 25.30 1.21 5.74
CA GLU A 197 24.80 -0.10 6.17
C GLU A 197 23.54 -0.43 5.39
N GLY A 198 23.63 -1.51 4.63
CA GLY A 198 22.53 -1.99 3.79
C GLY A 198 21.27 -2.16 4.61
N VAL A 199 20.18 -1.59 4.12
CA VAL A 199 18.84 -1.86 4.64
C VAL A 199 18.66 -3.38 4.59
N PRO A 200 18.42 -4.06 5.71
CA PRO A 200 18.11 -5.47 5.64
C PRO A 200 16.89 -5.65 4.74
N ALA A 201 16.98 -6.54 3.78
CA ALA A 201 15.85 -6.92 2.94
C ALA A 201 14.69 -7.32 3.86
N LEU A 202 13.57 -6.62 3.71
CA LEU A 202 12.32 -6.96 4.36
C LEU A 202 11.83 -8.33 3.88
#